data_af34299982145b5b876274125c98cb10
#
_entry.id   af34299982145b5b876274125c98cb10
#
_cell.length_a   1.000
_cell.length_b   1.000
_cell.length_c   1.000
_cell.angle_alpha   90.00
_cell.angle_beta   90.00
_cell.angle_gamma   90.00
#
_symmetry.space_group_name_H-M   'P 1'
#
loop_
_entity.id
_entity.type
_entity.pdbx_description
1 polymer ?
#
loop_
_entity_poly.entity_id
_entity_poly.type
_entity_poly.pdbx_seq_one_letter_code
_entity_poly.pdbx_strand_id
1 'polypeptide(L)'
;LIVQANTGWLSGYRRDATVRSVGVGWRPLAAAIEAARVRAGASCVLAMDYGTTAWLSFYLPPGTCVLQPIQRIRWVNFPEPDPKQLAGTLLFLDEAQIGLRFYVSNTFTGIVKVGEAERRRGPLTIETYAFYAVSQPKREVIDRTPPPELNP
;
A
#
# COMPACT_ATOMS: atom_id res chain seq x y z
N LEU A 1 -0.41 -10.39 -25.61
CA LEU A 1 -0.16 -10.14 -24.17
C LEU A 1 -0.47 -8.70 -23.78
N ILE A 2 0.08 -7.70 -24.47
CA ILE A 2 -0.11 -6.26 -24.17
C ILE A 2 -1.58 -5.85 -24.26
N VAL A 3 -2.31 -6.32 -25.28
CA VAL A 3 -3.76 -6.02 -25.45
C VAL A 3 -4.54 -6.64 -24.29
N GLN A 4 -4.23 -7.86 -23.88
CA GLN A 4 -4.85 -8.52 -22.73
C GLN A 4 -4.56 -7.76 -21.42
N ALA A 5 -3.33 -7.31 -21.22
CA ALA A 5 -2.92 -6.55 -20.05
C ALA A 5 -3.69 -5.23 -19.92
N ASN A 6 -3.92 -4.53 -21.05
CA ASN A 6 -4.61 -3.25 -21.06
C ASN A 6 -6.14 -3.35 -21.12
N THR A 7 -6.67 -4.35 -21.81
CA THR A 7 -8.11 -4.49 -22.05
C THR A 7 -8.75 -5.61 -21.20
N GLY A 8 -7.97 -6.65 -20.87
CA GLY A 8 -8.43 -7.86 -20.20
C GLY A 8 -9.54 -8.58 -20.95
N TRP A 9 -9.58 -8.44 -22.27
CA TRP A 9 -10.67 -8.92 -23.13
C TRP A 9 -10.89 -10.44 -23.03
N LEU A 10 -9.83 -11.21 -22.70
CA LEU A 10 -9.91 -12.67 -22.58
C LEU A 10 -10.18 -13.14 -21.14
N SER A 11 -10.20 -12.25 -20.14
CA SER A 11 -10.34 -12.66 -18.75
C SER A 11 -11.70 -12.31 -18.18
N GLY A 12 -12.59 -13.29 -18.11
CA GLY A 12 -13.70 -13.31 -17.16
C GLY A 12 -13.25 -13.63 -15.72
N TYR A 13 -11.94 -13.77 -15.48
CA TYR A 13 -11.40 -14.21 -14.20
C TYR A 13 -11.03 -13.05 -13.26
N ARG A 14 -11.62 -13.05 -12.09
CA ARG A 14 -11.28 -12.18 -10.94
C ARG A 14 -9.80 -12.31 -10.52
N ARG A 15 -9.12 -13.41 -10.87
CA ARG A 15 -7.77 -13.76 -10.44
C ARG A 15 -6.75 -13.79 -11.58
N ASP A 16 -6.99 -13.08 -12.66
CA ASP A 16 -5.98 -12.97 -13.72
C ASP A 16 -4.75 -12.23 -13.18
N ALA A 17 -3.64 -12.96 -13.01
CA ALA A 17 -2.37 -12.43 -12.55
C ALA A 17 -1.88 -11.25 -13.41
N THR A 18 -2.19 -11.28 -14.72
CA THR A 18 -1.83 -10.18 -15.64
C THR A 18 -2.58 -8.91 -15.32
N VAL A 19 -3.88 -9.00 -14.99
CA VAL A 19 -4.69 -7.83 -14.60
C VAL A 19 -4.26 -7.29 -13.24
N ARG A 20 -3.87 -8.15 -12.31
CA ARG A 20 -3.36 -7.74 -10.99
C ARG A 20 -2.01 -7.02 -11.07
N SER A 21 -1.13 -7.44 -11.98
CA SER A 21 0.21 -6.88 -12.12
C SER A 21 0.29 -5.64 -13.02
N VAL A 22 -0.77 -5.29 -13.77
CA VAL A 22 -0.79 -4.12 -14.64
C VAL A 22 -1.53 -2.95 -14.00
N GLY A 23 -1.20 -1.74 -14.41
CA GLY A 23 -1.66 -0.48 -13.81
C GLY A 23 -3.17 -0.15 -13.91
N VAL A 24 -4.02 -1.13 -14.26
CA VAL A 24 -5.46 -0.91 -14.39
C VAL A 24 -6.11 -0.63 -13.03
N GLY A 25 -6.90 0.45 -12.96
CA GLY A 25 -7.66 0.82 -11.77
C GLY A 25 -6.85 1.53 -10.67
N TRP A 26 -5.52 1.69 -10.84
CA TRP A 26 -4.69 2.36 -9.82
C TRP A 26 -4.94 3.86 -9.72
N ARG A 27 -5.19 4.56 -10.83
CA ARG A 27 -5.41 6.02 -10.80
C ARG A 27 -6.61 6.42 -9.92
N PRO A 28 -7.82 5.87 -10.10
CA PRO A 28 -8.95 6.19 -9.21
C PRO A 28 -8.73 5.70 -7.77
N LEU A 29 -8.08 4.55 -7.56
CA LEU A 29 -7.73 4.08 -6.23
C LEU A 29 -6.74 5.04 -5.54
N ALA A 30 -5.69 5.47 -6.23
CA ALA A 30 -4.72 6.43 -5.68
C ALA A 30 -5.39 7.77 -5.31
N ALA A 31 -6.34 8.25 -6.13
CA ALA A 31 -7.11 9.45 -5.79
C ALA A 31 -7.93 9.28 -4.51
N ALA A 32 -8.56 8.12 -4.30
CA ALA A 32 -9.30 7.81 -3.07
C ALA A 32 -8.37 7.72 -1.86
N ILE A 33 -7.19 7.11 -2.03
CA ILE A 33 -6.16 7.01 -0.99
C ILE A 33 -5.64 8.39 -0.61
N GLU A 34 -5.34 9.25 -1.59
CA GLU A 34 -4.88 10.62 -1.32
C GLU A 34 -5.93 11.43 -0.56
N ALA A 35 -7.19 11.34 -0.98
CA ALA A 35 -8.28 12.00 -0.28
C ALA A 35 -8.40 11.51 1.18
N ALA A 36 -8.21 10.22 1.42
CA ALA A 36 -8.20 9.66 2.79
C ALA A 36 -6.99 10.12 3.59
N ARG A 37 -5.79 10.16 2.96
CA ARG A 37 -4.55 10.63 3.58
C ARG A 37 -4.68 12.09 4.05
N VAL A 38 -5.18 12.95 3.17
CA VAL A 38 -5.37 14.38 3.47
C VAL A 38 -6.39 14.57 4.59
N ARG A 39 -7.54 13.90 4.53
CA ARG A 39 -8.56 13.97 5.59
C ARG A 39 -8.06 13.49 6.94
N ALA A 40 -7.22 12.48 6.98
CA ALA A 40 -6.63 11.95 8.20
C ALA A 40 -5.44 12.78 8.71
N GLY A 41 -4.97 13.79 7.96
CA GLY A 41 -3.74 14.53 8.27
C GLY A 41 -2.50 13.63 8.27
N ALA A 42 -2.52 12.55 7.49
CA ALA A 42 -1.43 11.58 7.47
C ALA A 42 -0.25 12.07 6.62
N SER A 43 0.95 11.95 7.17
CA SER A 43 2.20 12.38 6.53
C SER A 43 2.68 11.41 5.46
N CYS A 44 2.51 10.10 5.68
CA CYS A 44 2.94 9.04 4.77
C CYS A 44 1.82 8.03 4.53
N VAL A 45 1.93 7.30 3.42
CA VAL A 45 1.12 6.12 3.10
C VAL A 45 1.99 4.88 3.32
N LEU A 46 1.49 3.93 4.10
CA LEU A 46 2.12 2.64 4.36
C LEU A 46 1.43 1.55 3.56
N ALA A 47 2.16 0.82 2.75
CA ALA A 47 1.70 -0.38 2.06
C ALA A 47 2.64 -1.56 2.38
N MET A 48 2.09 -2.77 2.46
CA MET A 48 2.85 -3.91 2.96
C MET A 48 3.51 -4.74 1.86
N ASP A 49 3.18 -4.50 0.61
CA ASP A 49 3.76 -5.19 -0.53
C ASP A 49 4.46 -4.23 -1.50
N TYR A 50 5.41 -4.79 -2.23
CA TYR A 50 6.23 -4.04 -3.18
C TYR A 50 5.40 -3.45 -4.34
N GLY A 51 4.45 -4.22 -4.87
CA GLY A 51 3.66 -3.81 -6.03
C GLY A 51 2.77 -2.62 -5.71
N THR A 52 2.01 -2.68 -4.63
CA THR A 52 1.17 -1.58 -4.14
C THR A 52 2.01 -0.33 -3.84
N THR A 53 3.15 -0.49 -3.14
CA THR A 53 4.05 0.61 -2.85
C THR A 53 4.56 1.28 -4.13
N ALA A 54 5.00 0.51 -5.11
CA ALA A 54 5.51 1.03 -6.39
C ALA A 54 4.42 1.75 -7.18
N TRP A 55 3.20 1.18 -7.29
CA TRP A 55 2.09 1.82 -7.98
C TRP A 55 1.64 3.11 -7.30
N LEU A 56 1.58 3.14 -5.99
CA LEU A 56 1.23 4.36 -5.26
C LEU A 56 2.30 5.44 -5.40
N SER A 57 3.58 5.08 -5.38
CA SER A 57 4.67 6.03 -5.63
C SER A 57 4.59 6.66 -7.02
N PHE A 58 3.99 5.95 -8.00
CA PHE A 58 3.80 6.45 -9.36
C PHE A 58 2.52 7.30 -9.51
N TYR A 59 1.41 6.95 -8.85
CA TYR A 59 0.11 7.58 -9.07
C TYR A 59 -0.28 8.66 -8.07
N LEU A 60 0.31 8.67 -6.87
CA LEU A 60 0.08 9.73 -5.89
C LEU A 60 0.80 11.02 -6.31
N PRO A 61 0.39 12.18 -5.78
CA PRO A 61 1.05 13.45 -6.09
C PRO A 61 2.56 13.39 -5.83
N PRO A 62 3.38 14.03 -6.69
CA PRO A 62 4.82 14.11 -6.48
C PRO A 62 5.18 14.60 -5.08
N GLY A 63 6.12 13.94 -4.43
CA GLY A 63 6.56 14.26 -3.08
C GLY A 63 5.70 13.62 -1.96
N THR A 64 4.63 12.90 -2.29
CA THR A 64 3.91 12.10 -1.30
C THR A 64 4.81 10.99 -0.77
N CYS A 65 4.97 10.95 0.55
CA CYS A 65 5.69 9.87 1.21
C CYS A 65 4.89 8.56 1.09
N VAL A 66 5.46 7.57 0.38
CA VAL A 66 4.92 6.21 0.26
C VAL A 66 6.01 5.25 0.65
N LEU A 67 5.73 4.32 1.55
CA LEU A 67 6.74 3.36 1.95
C LEU A 67 6.17 1.98 2.28
N GLN A 68 7.01 0.98 2.03
CA GLN A 68 6.83 -0.37 2.54
C GLN A 68 7.66 -0.48 3.83
N PRO A 69 7.03 -0.64 5.01
CA PRO A 69 7.76 -0.62 6.28
C PRO A 69 8.54 -1.90 6.54
N ILE A 70 8.23 -2.98 5.84
CA ILE A 70 8.92 -4.29 5.92
C ILE A 70 9.71 -4.57 4.65
N GLN A 71 10.59 -5.58 4.68
CA GLN A 71 11.40 -6.00 3.51
C GLN A 71 12.23 -4.86 2.92
N ARG A 72 12.86 -4.06 3.75
CA ARG A 72 13.63 -2.87 3.34
C ARG A 72 14.75 -3.15 2.34
N ILE A 73 15.21 -4.37 2.24
CA ILE A 73 16.20 -4.80 1.24
C ILE A 73 15.77 -4.49 -0.21
N ARG A 74 14.47 -4.43 -0.48
CA ARG A 74 13.94 -4.10 -1.81
C ARG A 74 14.08 -2.61 -2.16
N TRP A 75 14.37 -1.77 -1.17
CA TRP A 75 14.37 -0.31 -1.27
C TRP A 75 15.72 0.31 -0.97
N VAL A 76 16.82 -0.47 -1.01
CA VAL A 76 18.19 -0.02 -0.65
C VAL A 76 18.68 1.14 -1.51
N ASN A 77 18.15 1.29 -2.72
CA ASN A 77 18.53 2.38 -3.65
C ASN A 77 17.67 3.64 -3.49
N PHE A 78 16.72 3.64 -2.57
CA PHE A 78 15.86 4.77 -2.29
C PHE A 78 16.25 5.43 -0.97
N PRO A 79 16.12 6.76 -0.85
CA PRO A 79 16.39 7.43 0.41
C PRO A 79 15.46 6.92 1.51
N GLU A 80 15.99 6.81 2.71
CA GLU A 80 15.16 6.51 3.89
C GLU A 80 14.21 7.70 4.15
N PRO A 81 12.96 7.41 4.57
CA PRO A 81 12.03 8.46 4.92
C PRO A 81 12.51 9.25 6.13
N ASP A 82 12.20 10.55 6.17
CA ASP A 82 12.49 11.38 7.33
C ASP A 82 11.78 10.81 8.57
N PRO A 83 12.49 10.52 9.68
CA PRO A 83 11.89 10.04 10.92
C PRO A 83 10.75 10.93 11.43
N LYS A 84 10.81 12.25 11.18
CA LYS A 84 9.74 13.19 11.54
C LYS A 84 8.42 12.90 10.83
N GLN A 85 8.47 12.42 9.59
CA GLN A 85 7.28 12.02 8.84
C GLN A 85 6.63 10.78 9.43
N LEU A 86 7.39 9.93 10.12
CA LEU A 86 6.91 8.67 10.71
C LEU A 86 6.40 8.82 12.15
N ALA A 87 6.66 9.96 12.78
CA ALA A 87 6.25 10.22 14.17
C ALA A 87 4.77 10.62 14.30
N GLY A 88 4.15 11.11 13.23
CA GLY A 88 2.78 11.60 13.21
C GLY A 88 1.74 10.52 12.88
N THR A 89 0.60 10.99 12.36
CA THR A 89 -0.41 10.10 11.80
C THR A 89 0.05 9.60 10.42
N LEU A 90 -0.10 8.30 10.18
CA LEU A 90 0.19 7.64 8.91
C LEU A 90 -1.07 6.99 8.37
N LEU A 91 -1.18 6.85 7.06
CA LEU A 91 -2.27 6.12 6.43
C LEU A 91 -1.80 4.70 6.07
N PHE A 92 -2.32 3.72 6.76
CA PHE A 92 -2.04 2.30 6.48
C PHE A 92 -3.09 1.72 5.55
N LEU A 93 -2.63 1.00 4.52
CA LEU A 93 -3.48 0.29 3.57
C LEU A 93 -3.47 -1.20 3.89
N ASP A 94 -4.66 -1.73 4.12
CA ASP A 94 -4.88 -3.16 4.32
C ASP A 94 -5.62 -3.72 3.09
N GLU A 95 -4.98 -4.60 2.35
CA GLU A 95 -5.67 -5.40 1.35
C GLU A 95 -6.57 -6.41 2.07
N ALA A 96 -7.87 -6.34 1.86
CA ALA A 96 -8.94 -6.95 2.68
C ALA A 96 -8.89 -8.47 2.90
N GLN A 97 -7.79 -9.14 2.58
CA GLN A 97 -7.64 -10.59 2.69
C GLN A 97 -6.32 -11.09 3.33
N ILE A 98 -5.39 -10.21 3.69
CA ILE A 98 -4.04 -10.67 4.03
C ILE A 98 -3.70 -10.56 5.52
N GLY A 99 -4.64 -10.24 6.40
CA GLY A 99 -4.43 -10.39 7.85
C GLY A 99 -3.21 -9.66 8.45
N LEU A 100 -2.74 -8.57 7.83
CA LEU A 100 -1.60 -7.77 8.25
C LEU A 100 -1.85 -6.93 9.51
N ARG A 101 -2.98 -7.18 10.15
CA ARG A 101 -3.33 -6.59 11.46
C ARG A 101 -2.25 -6.81 12.51
N PHE A 102 -1.47 -7.90 12.39
CA PHE A 102 -0.39 -8.21 13.33
C PHE A 102 0.70 -7.12 13.32
N TYR A 103 1.18 -6.70 12.13
CA TYR A 103 2.15 -5.61 12.04
C TYR A 103 1.59 -4.32 12.67
N VAL A 104 0.38 -3.91 12.25
CA VAL A 104 -0.24 -2.66 12.70
C VAL A 104 -0.50 -2.68 14.20
N SER A 105 -1.13 -3.73 14.73
CA SER A 105 -1.43 -3.86 16.16
C SER A 105 -0.18 -3.94 17.04
N ASN A 106 0.90 -4.49 16.53
CA ASN A 106 2.18 -4.53 17.24
C ASN A 106 2.99 -3.24 17.12
N THR A 107 2.72 -2.42 16.12
CA THR A 107 3.51 -1.21 15.87
C THR A 107 2.83 0.04 16.39
N PHE A 108 1.50 0.12 16.36
CA PHE A 108 0.76 1.33 16.71
C PHE A 108 -0.23 1.10 17.85
N THR A 109 -0.49 2.18 18.63
CA THR A 109 -1.55 2.19 19.65
C THR A 109 -2.84 2.78 19.09
N GLY A 110 -2.76 3.88 18.34
CA GLY A 110 -3.90 4.50 17.69
C GLY A 110 -4.14 3.85 16.32
N ILE A 111 -5.31 3.20 16.13
CA ILE A 111 -5.69 2.54 14.88
C ILE A 111 -7.17 2.84 14.64
N VAL A 112 -7.49 3.62 13.61
CA VAL A 112 -8.86 4.02 13.29
C VAL A 112 -9.11 3.77 11.80
N LYS A 113 -10.15 2.99 11.47
CA LYS A 113 -10.59 2.83 10.07
C LYS A 113 -11.16 4.15 9.57
N VAL A 114 -10.62 4.68 8.47
CA VAL A 114 -10.98 5.99 7.90
C VAL A 114 -11.60 5.89 6.51
N GLY A 115 -11.67 4.69 5.95
CA GLY A 115 -12.31 4.47 4.66
C GLY A 115 -11.96 3.14 4.04
N GLU A 116 -12.46 2.97 2.83
CA GLU A 116 -12.13 1.84 1.96
C GLU A 116 -12.33 2.26 0.49
N ALA A 117 -11.64 1.60 -0.42
CA ALA A 117 -11.85 1.75 -1.85
C ALA A 117 -11.48 0.48 -2.59
N GLU A 118 -12.01 0.35 -3.80
CA GLU A 118 -11.77 -0.77 -4.67
C GLU A 118 -10.90 -0.38 -5.86
N ARG A 119 -9.95 -1.23 -6.19
CA ARG A 119 -9.30 -1.22 -7.48
C ARG A 119 -10.21 -1.93 -8.48
N ARG A 120 -10.71 -1.21 -9.46
CA ARG A 120 -11.71 -1.74 -10.40
C ARG A 120 -11.23 -1.69 -11.83
N ARG A 121 -11.80 -2.57 -12.63
CA ARG A 121 -11.74 -2.55 -14.07
C ARG A 121 -13.16 -2.65 -14.62
N GLY A 122 -13.72 -1.52 -15.06
CA GLY A 122 -15.14 -1.46 -15.39
C GLY A 122 -15.99 -1.92 -14.21
N PRO A 123 -16.92 -2.85 -14.40
CA PRO A 123 -17.76 -3.37 -13.31
C PRO A 123 -17.03 -4.36 -12.39
N LEU A 124 -15.84 -4.85 -12.77
CA LEU A 124 -15.12 -5.88 -12.03
C LEU A 124 -14.25 -5.26 -10.93
N THR A 125 -14.49 -5.66 -9.67
CA THR A 125 -13.58 -5.40 -8.55
C THR A 125 -12.39 -6.35 -8.61
N ILE A 126 -11.18 -5.80 -8.70
CA ILE A 126 -9.92 -6.56 -8.72
C ILE A 126 -9.44 -6.80 -7.29
N GLU A 127 -9.41 -5.73 -6.48
CA GLU A 127 -8.96 -5.73 -5.09
C GLU A 127 -9.74 -4.70 -4.29
N THR A 128 -9.85 -4.92 -2.99
CA THR A 128 -10.45 -3.97 -2.04
C THR A 128 -9.41 -3.62 -0.98
N TYR A 129 -9.27 -2.34 -0.70
CA TYR A 129 -8.37 -1.81 0.31
C TYR A 129 -9.15 -1.11 1.40
N ALA A 130 -8.89 -1.48 2.65
CA ALA A 130 -9.31 -0.71 3.81
C ALA A 130 -8.21 0.27 4.21
N PHE A 131 -8.60 1.46 4.65
CA PHE A 131 -7.69 2.53 5.05
C PHE A 131 -7.77 2.75 6.55
N TYR A 132 -6.63 2.77 7.21
CA TYR A 132 -6.52 3.03 8.64
C TYR A 132 -5.59 4.21 8.90
N ALA A 133 -6.07 5.20 9.65
CA ALA A 133 -5.22 6.19 10.28
C ALA A 133 -4.54 5.50 11.46
N VAL A 134 -3.22 5.44 11.43
CA VAL A 134 -2.41 4.83 12.49
C VAL A 134 -1.50 5.87 13.11
N SER A 135 -1.35 5.85 14.43
CA SER A 135 -0.59 6.83 15.20
C SER A 135 -0.01 6.22 16.47
N GLN A 136 0.83 6.99 17.17
CA GLN A 136 1.45 6.59 18.42
C GLN A 136 2.23 5.26 18.28
N PRO A 137 3.33 5.26 17.51
CA PRO A 137 4.13 4.06 17.33
C PRO A 137 4.74 3.61 18.67
N LYS A 138 4.56 2.34 19.01
CA LYS A 138 5.14 1.66 20.20
C LYS A 138 6.55 1.17 19.96
N ARG A 139 6.95 1.10 18.71
CA ARG A 139 8.27 0.66 18.25
C ARG A 139 8.62 1.36 16.95
N GLU A 140 9.81 1.12 16.44
CA GLU A 140 10.22 1.63 15.13
C GLU A 140 9.23 1.18 14.03
N VAL A 141 8.76 2.16 13.23
CA VAL A 141 7.80 1.91 12.14
C VAL A 141 8.42 1.09 11.02
N ILE A 142 9.71 1.30 10.77
CA ILE A 142 10.44 0.59 9.73
C ILE A 142 11.06 -0.67 10.36
N ASP A 143 10.65 -1.83 9.86
CA ASP A 143 11.27 -3.10 10.24
C ASP A 143 12.52 -3.32 9.40
N ARG A 144 13.68 -3.22 10.06
CA ARG A 144 15.01 -3.43 9.47
C ARG A 144 15.52 -4.86 9.63
N THR A 145 14.69 -5.76 10.17
CA THR A 145 15.06 -7.16 10.33
C THR A 145 15.41 -7.75 8.97
N PRO A 146 16.60 -8.31 8.79
CA PRO A 146 16.93 -8.99 7.55
C PRO A 146 15.99 -10.19 7.38
N PRO A 147 15.60 -10.54 6.14
CA PRO A 147 14.84 -11.75 5.89
C PRO A 147 15.62 -12.95 6.45
N PRO A 148 14.93 -13.98 6.97
CA PRO A 148 15.60 -15.19 7.41
C PRO A 148 16.46 -15.69 6.25
N GLU A 149 17.75 -15.92 6.51
CA GLU A 149 18.66 -16.48 5.53
C GLU A 149 18.03 -17.77 5.02
N LEU A 150 17.77 -17.83 3.72
CA LEU A 150 17.44 -19.08 3.05
C LEU A 150 18.71 -19.92 3.14
N ASN A 151 18.77 -20.79 4.16
CA ASN A 151 19.83 -21.79 4.23
C ASN A 151 19.82 -22.58 2.91
N PRO A 152 20.97 -22.67 2.23
CA PRO A 152 21.09 -23.38 0.97
C PRO A 152 20.78 -24.88 1.10
#